data_e002bee863fd320bfe14cf666b99810c
#
_entry.id   e002bee863fd320bfe14cf666b99810c
#
_cell.length_a   1.000
_cell.length_b   1.000
_cell.length_c   1.000
_cell.angle_alpha   90.00
_cell.angle_beta   90.00
_cell.angle_gamma   90.00
#
_symmetry.space_group_name_H-M   'P 1'
#
loop_
_entity.id
_entity.type
_entity.pdbx_description
1 polymer ?
#
loop_
_entity_poly.entity_id
_entity_poly.type
_entity_poly.pdbx_seq_one_letter_code
_entity_poly.pdbx_strand_id
1 'polypeptide(L)'
;MYSYKYPHPSVTTDCVIFGFDGTKLHVLLVERGIDPYKGKWAFPGGFIKMDESCEEGALRELKEETGLTGAYIEQFHTFSDPNRDPRERVITVAYYVLV
;
A
#
# COMPACT_ATOMS: atom_id res chain seq x y z
N MET A 1 -5.28 -21.63 8.38
CA MET A 1 -3.82 -21.43 8.48
C MET A 1 -3.12 -21.92 7.23
N TYR A 2 -2.16 -21.13 6.74
CA TYR A 2 -1.35 -21.51 5.59
C TYR A 2 -0.01 -22.06 6.05
N SER A 3 0.44 -23.12 5.41
CA SER A 3 1.73 -23.73 5.69
C SER A 3 2.46 -23.99 4.37
N TYR A 4 3.73 -23.58 4.28
CA TYR A 4 4.47 -23.62 3.04
C TYR A 4 5.76 -24.44 3.18
N LYS A 5 6.13 -25.11 2.10
CA LYS A 5 7.35 -25.89 2.03
C LYS A 5 8.59 -24.99 2.05
N TYR A 6 8.50 -23.82 1.44
CA TYR A 6 9.59 -22.86 1.35
C TYR A 6 9.19 -21.53 1.97
N PRO A 7 10.15 -20.78 2.55
CA PRO A 7 9.88 -19.44 3.04
C PRO A 7 9.36 -18.53 1.93
N HIS A 8 8.42 -17.64 2.28
CA HIS A 8 7.85 -16.69 1.34
C HIS A 8 7.91 -15.28 1.91
N PRO A 9 8.16 -14.26 1.08
CA PRO A 9 7.90 -12.90 1.51
C PRO A 9 6.40 -12.61 1.52
N SER A 10 5.98 -11.68 2.36
CA SER A 10 4.64 -11.10 2.27
C SER A 10 4.66 -10.00 1.23
N VAL A 11 3.53 -9.72 0.61
CA VAL A 11 3.40 -8.67 -0.39
C VAL A 11 2.38 -7.64 0.08
N THR A 12 2.80 -6.38 0.06
CA THR A 12 1.93 -5.24 0.37
C THR A 12 1.84 -4.31 -0.84
N THR A 13 0.81 -3.48 -0.85
CA THR A 13 0.66 -2.42 -1.83
C THR A 13 0.55 -1.08 -1.12
N ASP A 14 1.09 -0.03 -1.72
CA ASP A 14 0.94 1.35 -1.26
C ASP A 14 0.39 2.20 -2.40
N CYS A 15 -0.49 3.14 -2.06
CA CYS A 15 -1.04 4.09 -3.01
C CYS A 15 -0.57 5.50 -2.67
N VAL A 16 0.04 6.17 -3.65
CA VAL A 16 0.47 7.56 -3.53
C VAL A 16 -0.56 8.41 -4.27
N ILE A 17 -1.34 9.17 -3.52
CA ILE A 17 -2.44 9.99 -4.04
C ILE A 17 -2.03 11.45 -3.95
N PHE A 18 -1.96 12.11 -5.11
CA PHE A 18 -1.60 13.52 -5.18
C PHE A 18 -2.85 14.37 -5.34
N GLY A 19 -2.92 15.44 -4.55
CA GLY A 19 -3.93 16.48 -4.72
C GLY A 19 -3.25 17.81 -5.00
N PHE A 20 -3.85 18.60 -5.87
CA PHE A 20 -3.32 19.92 -6.22
C PHE A 20 -4.41 20.98 -5.99
N ASP A 21 -4.10 21.98 -5.17
CA ASP A 21 -5.08 23.01 -4.79
C ASP A 21 -4.95 24.32 -5.58
N GLY A 22 -4.15 24.32 -6.66
CA GLY A 22 -3.88 25.48 -7.47
C GLY A 22 -2.56 26.18 -7.13
N THR A 23 -1.98 25.89 -5.97
CA THR A 23 -0.69 26.46 -5.55
C THR A 23 0.27 25.42 -5.03
N LYS A 24 -0.24 24.38 -4.34
CA LYS A 24 0.59 23.35 -3.70
C LYS A 24 0.15 21.96 -4.08
N LEU A 25 1.12 21.06 -4.17
CA LEU A 25 0.90 19.64 -4.34
C LEU A 25 0.81 18.99 -2.96
N HIS A 26 -0.22 18.21 -2.75
CA HIS A 26 -0.46 17.49 -1.49
C HIS A 26 -0.40 15.98 -1.72
N VAL A 27 -0.01 15.25 -0.68
CA VAL A 27 -0.04 13.79 -0.68
C VAL A 27 -0.95 13.33 0.45
N LEU A 28 -1.86 12.41 0.14
CA LEU A 28 -2.76 11.86 1.14
C LEU A 28 -2.05 10.80 1.97
N LEU A 29 -2.07 10.95 3.28
CA LEU A 29 -1.54 9.99 4.22
C LEU A 29 -2.65 9.59 5.20
N VAL A 30 -2.54 8.38 5.74
CA VAL A 30 -3.45 7.89 6.78
C VAL A 30 -2.66 7.61 8.05
N GLU A 31 -3.29 7.85 9.20
CA GLU A 31 -2.67 7.57 10.49
C GLU A 31 -2.82 6.09 10.83
N ARG A 32 -1.71 5.47 11.21
CA ARG A 32 -1.74 4.06 11.60
C ARG A 32 -2.45 3.90 12.93
N GLY A 33 -3.40 2.98 12.99
CA GLY A 33 -4.14 2.67 14.21
C GLY A 33 -3.57 1.53 15.03
N ILE A 34 -2.58 0.81 14.50
CA ILE A 34 -1.96 -0.36 15.15
C ILE A 34 -0.44 -0.33 15.01
N ASP A 35 0.26 -1.07 15.88
CA ASP A 35 1.70 -1.28 15.77
C ASP A 35 2.04 -2.20 14.58
N PRO A 36 3.22 -2.07 13.99
CA PRO A 36 4.25 -1.09 14.30
C PRO A 36 3.89 0.31 13.83
N TYR A 37 4.50 1.31 14.46
CA TYR A 37 4.34 2.71 14.08
C TYR A 37 2.94 3.29 14.30
N LYS A 38 2.22 2.78 15.32
CA LYS A 38 0.93 3.35 15.71
C LYS A 38 1.06 4.86 15.95
N GLY A 39 0.13 5.63 15.38
CA GLY A 39 0.15 7.08 15.45
C GLY A 39 1.00 7.76 14.39
N LYS A 40 1.77 7.01 13.61
CA LYS A 40 2.53 7.55 12.49
C LYS A 40 1.66 7.60 11.23
N TRP A 41 2.05 8.48 10.32
CA TRP A 41 1.34 8.65 9.04
C TRP A 41 1.98 7.77 7.97
N ALA A 42 1.16 7.18 7.13
CA ALA A 42 1.60 6.29 6.06
C ALA A 42 0.73 6.47 4.82
N PHE A 43 1.24 6.00 3.68
CA PHE A 43 0.42 5.91 2.47
C PHE A 43 -0.69 4.88 2.66
N PRO A 44 -1.89 5.11 2.08
CA PRO A 44 -2.93 4.08 2.05
C PRO A 44 -2.37 2.79 1.43
N GLY A 45 -2.68 1.65 2.02
CA GLY A 45 -2.19 0.37 1.54
C GLY A 45 -2.27 -0.71 2.59
N GLY A 46 -1.78 -1.88 2.26
CA GLY A 46 -1.76 -3.02 3.17
C GLY A 46 -1.39 -4.31 2.46
N PHE A 47 -1.53 -5.41 3.18
CA PHE A 47 -1.23 -6.74 2.64
C PHE A 47 -2.28 -7.17 1.63
N ILE A 48 -1.82 -7.77 0.51
CA ILE A 48 -2.76 -8.35 -0.44
C ILE A 48 -3.35 -9.65 0.11
N LYS A 49 -4.54 -9.99 -0.37
CA LYS A 49 -5.19 -11.27 -0.03
C LYS A 49 -4.74 -12.34 -1.01
N MET A 50 -4.94 -13.60 -0.64
CA MET A 50 -4.47 -14.73 -1.44
C MET A 50 -5.17 -14.85 -2.80
N ASP A 51 -6.36 -14.28 -2.93
CA ASP A 51 -7.19 -14.38 -4.14
C ASP A 51 -7.25 -13.09 -4.96
N GLU A 52 -6.35 -12.14 -4.69
CA GLU A 52 -6.32 -10.87 -5.42
C GLU A 52 -4.94 -10.57 -5.99
N SER A 53 -4.92 -9.87 -7.12
CA SER A 53 -3.68 -9.33 -7.68
C SER A 53 -3.22 -8.12 -6.87
N CYS A 54 -1.98 -7.67 -7.10
CA CYS A 54 -1.49 -6.45 -6.46
C CYS A 54 -2.36 -5.25 -6.82
N GLU A 55 -2.77 -5.12 -8.07
CA GLU A 55 -3.64 -4.02 -8.51
C GLU A 55 -5.01 -4.08 -7.82
N GLU A 56 -5.62 -5.26 -7.76
CA GLU A 56 -6.89 -5.45 -7.05
C GLU A 56 -6.75 -5.12 -5.57
N GLY A 57 -5.66 -5.55 -4.94
CA GLY A 57 -5.38 -5.26 -3.54
C GLY A 57 -5.20 -3.77 -3.29
N ALA A 58 -4.46 -3.09 -4.17
CA ALA A 58 -4.27 -1.65 -4.08
C ALA A 58 -5.60 -0.89 -4.17
N LEU A 59 -6.45 -1.25 -5.13
CA LEU A 59 -7.76 -0.63 -5.31
C LEU A 59 -8.68 -0.89 -4.12
N ARG A 60 -8.65 -2.10 -3.57
CA ARG A 60 -9.44 -2.45 -2.37
C ARG A 60 -9.01 -1.63 -1.16
N GLU A 61 -7.72 -1.57 -0.88
CA GLU A 61 -7.20 -0.80 0.26
C GLU A 61 -7.47 0.70 0.09
N LEU A 62 -7.35 1.20 -1.13
CA LEU A 62 -7.65 2.59 -1.44
C LEU A 62 -9.10 2.92 -1.10
N LYS A 63 -10.04 2.05 -1.51
CA LYS A 63 -11.46 2.21 -1.21
C LYS A 63 -11.73 2.14 0.30
N GLU A 64 -11.16 1.14 0.98
CA GLU A 64 -11.37 0.94 2.41
C GLU A 64 -10.85 2.10 3.25
N GLU A 65 -9.70 2.65 2.89
CA GLU A 65 -9.03 3.67 3.71
C GLU A 65 -9.41 5.10 3.33
N THR A 66 -9.81 5.35 2.09
CA THR A 66 -10.10 6.72 1.61
C THR A 66 -11.49 6.91 1.04
N GLY A 67 -12.19 5.82 0.73
CA GLY A 67 -13.48 5.88 0.06
C GLY A 67 -13.42 6.10 -1.44
N LEU A 68 -12.23 6.25 -2.02
CA LEU A 68 -12.08 6.44 -3.46
C LEU A 68 -12.42 5.17 -4.23
N THR A 69 -13.22 5.30 -5.28
CA THR A 69 -13.58 4.21 -6.20
C THR A 69 -13.40 4.65 -7.63
N GLY A 70 -13.16 3.69 -8.52
CA GLY A 70 -13.02 3.96 -9.94
C GLY A 70 -11.79 4.76 -10.31
N ALA A 71 -10.81 4.86 -9.41
CA ALA A 71 -9.58 5.58 -9.68
C ALA A 71 -8.69 4.79 -10.64
N TYR A 72 -7.97 5.52 -11.49
CA TYR A 72 -6.92 4.94 -12.31
C TYR A 72 -5.64 4.90 -11.49
N ILE A 73 -5.01 3.73 -11.42
CA ILE A 73 -3.74 3.56 -10.72
C ILE A 73 -2.68 3.04 -11.67
N GLU A 74 -1.44 3.39 -11.40
CA GLU A 74 -0.31 2.95 -12.21
C GLU A 74 0.86 2.61 -11.30
N GLN A 75 1.42 1.41 -11.50
CA GLN A 75 2.60 0.98 -10.73
C GLN A 75 3.80 1.82 -11.14
N PHE A 76 4.54 2.32 -10.15
CA PHE A 76 5.75 3.08 -10.45
C PHE A 76 7.01 2.48 -9.84
N HIS A 77 6.91 1.65 -8.80
CA HIS A 77 8.10 1.05 -8.19
C HIS A 77 7.73 -0.15 -7.32
N THR A 78 8.68 -1.08 -7.19
CA THR A 78 8.60 -2.20 -6.26
C THR A 78 9.76 -2.09 -5.28
N PHE A 79 9.44 -2.01 -4.00
CA PHE A 79 10.42 -1.95 -2.92
C PHE A 79 10.66 -3.35 -2.39
N SER A 80 11.88 -3.87 -2.60
CA SER A 80 12.16 -5.26 -2.29
C SER A 80 13.42 -5.48 -1.45
N ASP A 81 13.97 -4.43 -0.86
CA ASP A 81 15.13 -4.54 0.01
C ASP A 81 14.82 -5.49 1.18
N PRO A 82 15.67 -6.52 1.45
CA PRO A 82 15.37 -7.51 2.47
C PRO A 82 15.15 -6.97 3.87
N ASN A 83 15.77 -5.86 4.22
CA ASN A 83 15.77 -5.31 5.58
C ASN A 83 14.89 -4.09 5.74
N ARG A 84 14.01 -3.80 4.78
CA ARG A 84 13.20 -2.58 4.81
C ARG A 84 12.07 -2.57 5.83
N ASP A 85 11.59 -3.75 6.23
CA ASP A 85 10.48 -3.86 7.20
C ASP A 85 10.98 -4.63 8.43
N PRO A 86 10.82 -4.09 9.64
CA PRO A 86 11.30 -4.75 10.85
C PRO A 86 10.52 -6.00 11.25
N ARG A 87 9.30 -6.18 10.72
CA ARG A 87 8.43 -7.30 11.09
C ARG A 87 8.83 -8.59 10.43
N GLU A 88 9.09 -8.55 9.12
CA GLU A 88 9.38 -9.73 8.30
C GLU A 88 9.84 -9.32 6.91
N ARG A 89 10.05 -10.30 6.06
CA ARG A 89 10.40 -10.07 4.66
C ARG A 89 9.16 -9.59 3.92
N VAL A 90 9.12 -8.31 3.57
CA VAL A 90 7.98 -7.68 2.90
C VAL A 90 8.43 -7.02 1.60
N ILE A 91 7.72 -7.35 0.52
CA ILE A 91 7.88 -6.70 -0.78
C ILE A 91 6.67 -5.79 -0.96
N THR A 92 6.92 -4.51 -1.26
CA THR A 92 5.85 -3.53 -1.46
C THR A 92 5.81 -3.09 -2.91
N VAL A 93 4.65 -3.21 -3.52
CA VAL A 93 4.38 -2.71 -4.87
C VAL A 93 3.66 -1.37 -4.73
N ALA A 94 4.26 -0.30 -5.22
CA ALA A 94 3.74 1.05 -5.06
C ALA A 94 3.07 1.55 -6.34
N TYR A 95 1.92 2.19 -6.16
CA TYR A 95 1.11 2.77 -7.23
C TYR A 95 0.90 4.25 -6.98
N TYR A 96 0.88 5.07 -8.02
CA TYR A 96 0.29 6.40 -7.90
C TYR A 96 -1.12 6.39 -8.45
N VAL A 97 -1.94 7.25 -7.86
CA VAL A 97 -3.36 7.32 -8.15
C VAL A 97 -3.64 8.59 -8.94
N LEU A 98 -4.25 8.40 -10.09
CA LEU A 98 -4.65 9.50 -10.98
C LEU A 98 -6.14 9.77 -10.78
N VAL A 99 -6.45 10.91 -10.22
CA VAL A 99 -7.82 11.33 -9.95
C VAL A 99 -8.22 12.54 -10.77
#